data_9f3fb566e8fe7e2e4d05fe51ace81a65
#
_entry.id   9f3fb566e8fe7e2e4d05fe51ace81a65
#
_cell.length_a   1.000
_cell.length_b   1.000
_cell.length_c   1.000
_cell.angle_alpha   90.00
_cell.angle_beta   90.00
_cell.angle_gamma   90.00
#
_symmetry.space_group_name_H-M   'P 1'
#
loop_
_entity.id
_entity.type
_entity.pdbx_description
1 polymer ?
#
loop_
_entity_poly.entity_id
_entity_poly.type
_entity_poly.pdbx_seq_one_letter_code
_entity_poly.pdbx_strand_id
1 'polypeptide(L)'
;MSSLRYRLQGRKKFKAYLANRKSTSKMQAERGGFTVIEIMIVMVIIVIAATMVIPMMGSSASMQLRSAANIIAADLEYAKSMAISRQKIYAVIFNESTESYQIEDPNGIINHPVKKGFQYIVNFSNDSRLNMVDIFDTDFDGTNEIKFDYLGSPYNGNDTNLNNGLITLRARDMSTTITIEPVTGFITISD
;
A
#
# COMPACT_ATOMS: atom_id res chain seq x y z
N MET A 1 8.16 -89.69 -21.82
CA MET A 1 9.33 -88.91 -21.37
C MET A 1 9.47 -87.49 -21.98
N SER A 2 8.42 -86.90 -22.54
CA SER A 2 8.54 -85.60 -23.28
C SER A 2 8.06 -84.39 -22.46
N SER A 3 7.23 -84.56 -21.41
CA SER A 3 6.60 -83.49 -20.71
C SER A 3 7.54 -82.74 -19.69
N LEU A 4 8.59 -83.43 -19.21
CA LEU A 4 9.53 -82.84 -18.22
C LEU A 4 10.51 -81.84 -18.86
N ARG A 5 10.86 -82.01 -20.09
CA ARG A 5 11.80 -81.11 -20.81
C ARG A 5 11.17 -79.73 -21.09
N TYR A 6 9.89 -79.63 -21.35
CA TYR A 6 9.20 -78.38 -21.60
C TYR A 6 9.08 -77.53 -20.33
N ARG A 7 8.89 -78.17 -19.19
CA ARG A 7 8.81 -77.43 -17.90
C ARG A 7 10.15 -76.79 -17.49
N LEU A 8 11.25 -77.39 -17.78
CA LEU A 8 12.58 -76.90 -17.41
C LEU A 8 13.05 -75.77 -18.34
N GLN A 9 12.66 -75.79 -19.62
CA GLN A 9 12.97 -74.69 -20.53
C GLN A 9 12.20 -73.38 -20.21
N GLY A 10 10.94 -73.46 -19.78
CA GLY A 10 10.13 -72.33 -19.39
C GLY A 10 10.70 -71.62 -18.17
N ARG A 11 11.20 -72.42 -17.18
CA ARG A 11 11.83 -71.83 -15.97
C ARG A 11 13.15 -71.13 -16.22
N LYS A 12 13.96 -71.61 -17.21
CA LYS A 12 15.23 -70.92 -17.59
C LYS A 12 14.96 -69.61 -18.33
N LYS A 13 13.98 -69.56 -19.25
CA LYS A 13 13.58 -68.31 -19.93
C LYS A 13 12.97 -67.28 -18.97
N PHE A 14 12.17 -67.72 -18.02
CA PHE A 14 11.56 -66.83 -17.01
C PHE A 14 12.59 -66.24 -16.05
N LYS A 15 13.58 -67.04 -15.59
CA LYS A 15 14.68 -66.54 -14.78
C LYS A 15 15.60 -65.55 -15.53
N ALA A 16 15.83 -65.79 -16.82
CA ALA A 16 16.59 -64.87 -17.68
C ALA A 16 15.84 -63.53 -17.89
N TYR A 17 14.52 -63.60 -18.04
CA TYR A 17 13.68 -62.40 -18.16
C TYR A 17 13.68 -61.56 -16.88
N LEU A 18 13.61 -62.19 -15.69
CA LEU A 18 13.67 -61.50 -14.40
C LEU A 18 15.07 -60.96 -14.07
N ALA A 19 16.13 -61.60 -14.54
CA ALA A 19 17.49 -61.11 -14.37
C ALA A 19 17.77 -59.85 -15.21
N ASN A 20 17.18 -59.78 -16.41
CA ASN A 20 17.32 -58.62 -17.28
C ASN A 20 16.49 -57.41 -16.80
N ARG A 21 15.45 -57.62 -15.97
CA ARG A 21 14.65 -56.54 -15.40
C ARG A 21 15.31 -55.86 -14.19
N LYS A 22 16.34 -56.47 -13.61
CA LYS A 22 17.09 -55.89 -12.48
C LYS A 22 18.27 -55.00 -12.88
N SER A 23 18.51 -54.89 -14.21
CA SER A 23 19.61 -54.07 -14.75
C SER A 23 19.16 -52.67 -15.24
N THR A 24 17.91 -52.26 -14.94
CA THR A 24 17.47 -50.92 -15.32
C THR A 24 17.61 -49.97 -14.15
N SER A 25 18.54 -49.06 -14.34
CA SER A 25 18.68 -47.76 -13.75
C SER A 25 18.85 -47.72 -12.22
N LYS A 26 20.08 -47.96 -11.77
CA LYS A 26 20.63 -47.02 -10.83
C LYS A 26 20.79 -45.70 -11.58
N MET A 27 19.77 -44.83 -11.56
CA MET A 27 19.99 -43.38 -11.69
C MET A 27 20.88 -42.98 -10.52
N GLN A 28 22.18 -42.97 -10.77
CA GLN A 28 23.06 -42.18 -9.92
C GLN A 28 22.59 -40.75 -10.10
N ALA A 29 21.93 -40.21 -9.09
CA ALA A 29 21.84 -38.77 -8.92
C ALA A 29 23.28 -38.28 -8.87
N GLU A 30 23.79 -37.79 -9.98
CA GLU A 30 25.04 -37.06 -10.00
C GLU A 30 24.86 -35.88 -9.05
N ARG A 31 25.49 -35.95 -7.90
CA ARG A 31 25.64 -34.82 -7.02
C ARG A 31 26.68 -33.90 -7.68
N GLY A 32 26.24 -33.18 -8.71
CA GLY A 32 27.04 -32.14 -9.32
C GLY A 32 27.27 -31.05 -8.27
N GLY A 33 28.46 -30.91 -7.79
CA GLY A 33 28.86 -29.72 -7.02
C GLY A 33 28.83 -28.51 -7.97
N PHE A 34 28.46 -27.34 -7.44
CA PHE A 34 28.51 -26.09 -8.20
C PHE A 34 29.96 -25.82 -8.65
N THR A 35 30.12 -25.44 -9.89
CA THR A 35 31.44 -25.03 -10.41
C THR A 35 31.73 -23.60 -9.95
N VAL A 36 33.03 -23.27 -9.81
CA VAL A 36 33.44 -21.91 -9.47
C VAL A 36 32.89 -20.88 -10.47
N ILE A 37 32.88 -21.24 -11.75
CA ILE A 37 32.34 -20.35 -12.80
C ILE A 37 30.83 -20.11 -12.63
N GLU A 38 30.06 -21.11 -12.20
CA GLU A 38 28.63 -20.99 -11.97
C GLU A 38 28.33 -20.03 -10.81
N ILE A 39 29.09 -20.13 -9.73
CA ILE A 39 28.96 -19.19 -8.60
C ILE A 39 29.33 -17.77 -9.05
N MET A 40 30.36 -17.58 -9.88
CA MET A 40 30.70 -16.27 -10.42
C MET A 40 29.57 -15.68 -11.29
N ILE A 41 28.97 -16.50 -12.15
CA ILE A 41 27.84 -16.05 -12.99
C ILE A 41 26.64 -15.69 -12.11
N VAL A 42 26.29 -16.50 -11.11
CA VAL A 42 25.19 -16.24 -10.19
C VAL A 42 25.42 -14.94 -9.42
N MET A 43 26.65 -14.70 -8.94
CA MET A 43 26.99 -13.43 -8.25
C MET A 43 26.81 -12.22 -9.18
N VAL A 44 27.22 -12.31 -10.44
CA VAL A 44 27.02 -11.22 -11.42
C VAL A 44 25.53 -10.96 -11.65
N ILE A 45 24.74 -12.02 -11.80
CA ILE A 45 23.28 -11.89 -11.99
C ILE A 45 22.62 -11.23 -10.77
N ILE A 46 23.04 -11.63 -9.55
CA ILE A 46 22.50 -11.04 -8.31
C ILE A 46 22.85 -9.55 -8.21
N VAL A 47 24.08 -9.15 -8.56
CA VAL A 47 24.49 -7.74 -8.57
C VAL A 47 23.65 -6.93 -9.56
N ILE A 48 23.45 -7.44 -10.78
CA ILE A 48 22.63 -6.77 -11.79
C ILE A 48 21.16 -6.67 -11.31
N ALA A 49 20.60 -7.76 -10.77
CA ALA A 49 19.25 -7.76 -10.24
C ALA A 49 19.08 -6.78 -9.06
N ALA A 50 20.07 -6.69 -8.17
CA ALA A 50 20.03 -5.77 -7.03
C ALA A 50 19.98 -4.31 -7.47
N THR A 51 20.67 -3.91 -8.55
CA THR A 51 20.65 -2.53 -9.05
C THR A 51 19.28 -2.10 -9.61
N MET A 52 18.44 -3.04 -10.04
CA MET A 52 17.09 -2.76 -10.54
C MET A 52 16.06 -2.58 -9.43
N VAL A 53 16.28 -3.15 -8.24
CA VAL A 53 15.32 -3.10 -7.12
C VAL A 53 15.35 -1.76 -6.39
N ILE A 54 16.52 -1.13 -6.27
CA ILE A 54 16.70 0.12 -5.52
C ILE A 54 15.79 1.27 -6.03
N PRO A 55 15.68 1.56 -7.34
CA PRO A 55 14.82 2.65 -7.81
C PRO A 55 13.31 2.40 -7.62
N MET A 56 12.87 1.16 -7.51
CA MET A 56 11.44 0.85 -7.28
C MET A 56 10.95 1.23 -5.88
N MET A 57 11.83 1.29 -4.89
CA MET A 57 11.45 1.67 -3.52
C MET A 57 11.12 3.16 -3.38
N GLY A 58 11.67 4.02 -4.23
CA GLY A 58 11.34 5.45 -4.28
C GLY A 58 9.96 5.71 -4.90
N SER A 59 9.55 4.92 -5.90
CA SER A 59 8.28 5.12 -6.60
C SER A 59 7.06 4.79 -5.74
N SER A 60 7.14 3.81 -4.82
CA SER A 60 6.01 3.46 -3.94
C SER A 60 5.69 4.56 -2.93
N ALA A 61 6.69 5.21 -2.34
CA ALA A 61 6.50 6.31 -1.40
C ALA A 61 5.88 7.53 -2.10
N SER A 62 6.35 7.89 -3.31
CA SER A 62 5.76 9.01 -4.07
C SER A 62 4.30 8.72 -4.50
N MET A 63 4.00 7.48 -4.87
CA MET A 63 2.62 7.08 -5.19
C MET A 63 1.71 7.15 -3.97
N GLN A 64 2.17 6.69 -2.81
CA GLN A 64 1.41 6.79 -1.57
C GLN A 64 1.21 8.25 -1.15
N LEU A 65 2.24 9.09 -1.27
CA LEU A 65 2.17 10.51 -0.95
C LEU A 65 1.11 11.23 -1.80
N ARG A 66 1.14 11.03 -3.11
CA ARG A 66 0.11 11.57 -4.02
C ARG A 66 -1.28 11.01 -3.75
N SER A 67 -1.38 9.71 -3.41
CA SER A 67 -2.65 9.10 -3.04
C SER A 67 -3.22 9.72 -1.77
N ALA A 68 -2.39 9.92 -0.74
CA ALA A 68 -2.78 10.56 0.51
C ALA A 68 -3.25 12.00 0.28
N ALA A 69 -2.49 12.79 -0.48
CA ALA A 69 -2.86 14.16 -0.80
C ALA A 69 -4.20 14.25 -1.54
N ASN A 70 -4.43 13.35 -2.51
CA ASN A 70 -5.71 13.31 -3.23
C ASN A 70 -6.87 12.87 -2.34
N ILE A 71 -6.66 11.94 -1.39
CA ILE A 71 -7.68 11.51 -0.44
C ILE A 71 -8.05 12.67 0.47
N ILE A 72 -7.08 13.36 1.07
CA ILE A 72 -7.34 14.53 1.93
C ILE A 72 -8.07 15.62 1.15
N ALA A 73 -7.60 15.96 -0.06
CA ALA A 73 -8.25 16.98 -0.88
C ALA A 73 -9.71 16.61 -1.20
N ALA A 74 -9.97 15.35 -1.54
CA ALA A 74 -11.33 14.87 -1.79
C ALA A 74 -12.21 14.92 -0.53
N ASP A 75 -11.65 14.61 0.63
CA ASP A 75 -12.37 14.60 1.90
C ASP A 75 -12.65 16.03 2.41
N LEU A 76 -11.74 16.98 2.16
CA LEU A 76 -11.98 18.40 2.38
C LEU A 76 -13.09 18.94 1.47
N GLU A 77 -13.07 18.60 0.18
CA GLU A 77 -14.15 18.97 -0.74
C GLU A 77 -15.48 18.29 -0.37
N TYR A 78 -15.44 17.07 0.15
CA TYR A 78 -16.62 16.40 0.68
C TYR A 78 -17.18 17.13 1.90
N ALA A 79 -16.35 17.50 2.89
CA ALA A 79 -16.78 18.25 4.06
C ALA A 79 -17.41 19.59 3.67
N LYS A 80 -16.77 20.34 2.75
CA LYS A 80 -17.27 21.59 2.19
C LYS A 80 -18.62 21.40 1.46
N SER A 81 -18.73 20.37 0.62
CA SER A 81 -19.97 20.04 -0.08
C SER A 81 -21.09 19.67 0.89
N MET A 82 -20.77 18.92 1.95
CA MET A 82 -21.74 18.61 3.01
C MET A 82 -22.18 19.86 3.77
N ALA A 83 -21.26 20.78 4.07
CA ALA A 83 -21.58 22.03 4.72
C ALA A 83 -22.61 22.84 3.90
N ILE A 84 -22.37 22.98 2.60
CA ILE A 84 -23.27 23.70 1.69
C ILE A 84 -24.63 22.97 1.57
N SER A 85 -24.60 21.65 1.32
CA SER A 85 -25.82 20.90 1.04
C SER A 85 -26.70 20.70 2.27
N ARG A 86 -26.11 20.60 3.46
CA ARG A 86 -26.81 20.41 4.74
C ARG A 86 -27.07 21.71 5.47
N GLN A 87 -26.50 22.82 5.00
CA GLN A 87 -26.56 24.15 5.63
C GLN A 87 -26.13 24.13 7.10
N LYS A 88 -25.01 23.43 7.37
CA LYS A 88 -24.41 23.26 8.69
C LYS A 88 -22.90 23.41 8.57
N ILE A 89 -22.26 23.70 9.69
CA ILE A 89 -20.80 23.68 9.77
C ILE A 89 -20.31 22.24 9.73
N TYR A 90 -19.29 21.97 8.94
CA TYR A 90 -18.54 20.73 8.94
C TYR A 90 -17.09 21.05 9.23
N ALA A 91 -16.46 20.26 10.12
CA ALA A 91 -15.07 20.40 10.52
C ALA A 91 -14.27 19.19 10.05
N VAL A 92 -13.02 19.45 9.71
CA VAL A 92 -12.00 18.41 9.51
C VAL A 92 -10.89 18.66 10.52
N ILE A 93 -10.68 17.70 11.41
CA ILE A 93 -9.74 17.80 12.53
C ILE A 93 -8.60 16.82 12.29
N PHE A 94 -7.38 17.34 12.26
CA PHE A 94 -6.17 16.55 12.03
C PHE A 94 -5.50 16.20 13.36
N ASN A 95 -4.87 15.03 13.39
CA ASN A 95 -4.05 14.58 14.52
C ASN A 95 -2.74 13.99 14.00
N GLU A 96 -1.69 14.79 14.04
CA GLU A 96 -0.34 14.44 13.59
C GLU A 96 0.26 13.28 14.41
N SER A 97 -0.05 13.21 15.72
CA SER A 97 0.49 12.17 16.60
C SER A 97 -0.02 10.77 16.29
N THR A 98 -1.23 10.68 15.71
CA THR A 98 -1.89 9.41 15.38
C THR A 98 -1.97 9.18 13.86
N GLU A 99 -1.39 10.09 13.08
CA GLU A 99 -1.42 10.08 11.61
C GLU A 99 -2.86 9.88 11.09
N SER A 100 -3.77 10.71 11.57
CA SER A 100 -5.18 10.56 11.30
C SER A 100 -5.91 11.89 11.21
N TYR A 101 -7.06 11.87 10.56
CA TYR A 101 -8.02 12.97 10.60
C TYR A 101 -9.45 12.43 10.63
N GLN A 102 -10.37 13.27 11.04
CA GLN A 102 -11.79 12.96 11.15
C GLN A 102 -12.65 14.10 10.62
N ILE A 103 -13.85 13.75 10.20
CA ILE A 103 -14.84 14.74 9.75
C ILE A 103 -15.98 14.77 10.75
N GLU A 104 -16.32 15.98 11.19
CA GLU A 104 -17.38 16.22 12.19
C GLU A 104 -18.45 17.15 11.66
N ASP A 105 -19.67 16.97 12.20
CA ASP A 105 -20.76 17.96 12.16
C ASP A 105 -21.00 18.45 13.60
N PRO A 106 -21.94 19.40 13.84
CA PRO A 106 -22.22 19.87 15.20
C PRO A 106 -22.66 18.79 16.21
N ASN A 107 -22.95 17.58 15.75
CA ASN A 107 -23.33 16.45 16.62
C ASN A 107 -22.15 15.49 16.89
N GLY A 108 -20.98 15.74 16.32
CA GLY A 108 -19.77 14.93 16.44
C GLY A 108 -19.36 14.24 15.13
N ILE A 109 -18.52 13.24 15.24
CA ILE A 109 -17.95 12.55 14.08
C ILE A 109 -19.05 11.94 13.22
N ILE A 110 -19.08 12.29 11.93
CA ILE A 110 -20.09 11.80 10.99
C ILE A 110 -19.85 10.33 10.62
N ASN A 111 -20.89 9.68 10.12
CA ASN A 111 -20.76 8.33 9.56
C ASN A 111 -20.10 8.37 8.17
N HIS A 112 -19.22 7.42 7.91
CA HIS A 112 -18.56 7.30 6.63
C HIS A 112 -19.57 6.91 5.53
N PRO A 113 -19.66 7.65 4.41
CA PRO A 113 -20.70 7.45 3.40
C PRO A 113 -20.63 6.08 2.71
N VAL A 114 -19.44 5.51 2.57
CA VAL A 114 -19.22 4.23 1.89
C VAL A 114 -19.12 3.07 2.88
N LYS A 115 -18.43 3.28 4.01
CA LYS A 115 -18.25 2.25 5.06
C LYS A 115 -19.40 2.36 6.08
N LYS A 116 -20.54 1.76 5.78
CA LYS A 116 -21.74 1.83 6.66
C LYS A 116 -21.43 1.32 8.07
N GLY A 117 -21.83 2.10 9.08
CA GLY A 117 -21.64 1.76 10.49
C GLY A 117 -20.29 2.15 11.08
N PHE A 118 -19.41 2.76 10.29
CA PHE A 118 -18.13 3.30 10.77
C PHE A 118 -18.15 4.83 10.78
N GLN A 119 -17.47 5.41 11.76
CA GLN A 119 -17.23 6.84 11.82
C GLN A 119 -16.26 7.28 10.71
N TYR A 120 -16.36 8.53 10.30
CA TYR A 120 -15.46 9.10 9.29
C TYR A 120 -14.12 9.46 9.93
N ILE A 121 -13.33 8.46 10.17
CA ILE A 121 -11.95 8.58 10.64
C ILE A 121 -11.04 7.91 9.61
N VAL A 122 -10.07 8.66 9.11
CA VAL A 122 -9.01 8.16 8.22
C VAL A 122 -7.72 8.10 9.00
N ASN A 123 -7.13 6.93 9.10
CA ASN A 123 -5.86 6.70 9.80
C ASN A 123 -4.86 6.10 8.82
N PHE A 124 -3.76 6.78 8.59
CA PHE A 124 -2.74 6.38 7.61
C PHE A 124 -1.95 5.18 8.05
N SER A 125 -1.65 5.06 9.34
CA SER A 125 -0.89 3.93 9.88
C SER A 125 -1.61 2.59 9.72
N ASN A 126 -2.94 2.63 9.66
CA ASN A 126 -3.78 1.43 9.53
C ASN A 126 -4.13 1.08 8.07
N ASP A 127 -3.78 1.93 7.10
CA ASP A 127 -4.02 1.67 5.68
C ASP A 127 -2.69 1.34 4.97
N SER A 128 -2.56 0.12 4.49
CA SER A 128 -1.35 -0.35 3.79
C SER A 128 -0.98 0.47 2.55
N ARG A 129 -1.93 1.24 2.02
CA ARG A 129 -1.71 2.14 0.86
C ARG A 129 -1.19 3.51 1.26
N LEU A 130 -1.18 3.84 2.56
CA LEU A 130 -0.84 5.16 3.09
C LEU A 130 0.20 5.11 4.22
N ASN A 131 0.58 3.94 4.67
CA ASN A 131 1.40 3.72 5.86
C ASN A 131 2.85 4.22 5.76
N MET A 132 3.26 4.74 4.60
CA MET A 132 4.56 5.41 4.41
C MET A 132 4.42 6.94 4.44
N VAL A 133 3.22 7.46 4.64
CA VAL A 133 2.94 8.90 4.61
C VAL A 133 2.63 9.37 6.02
N ASP A 134 3.32 10.43 6.43
CA ASP A 134 3.12 11.10 7.70
C ASP A 134 2.40 12.44 7.43
N ILE A 135 1.46 12.80 8.30
CA ILE A 135 0.88 14.15 8.40
C ILE A 135 1.89 14.98 9.18
N PHE A 136 2.82 15.61 8.44
CA PHE A 136 3.99 16.25 9.06
C PHE A 136 3.65 17.54 9.78
N ASP A 137 2.75 18.33 9.21
CA ASP A 137 2.35 19.62 9.77
C ASP A 137 0.99 20.03 9.24
N THR A 138 0.17 20.62 10.10
CA THR A 138 -1.13 21.19 9.74
C THR A 138 -1.26 22.56 10.36
N ASP A 139 -1.41 23.58 9.52
CA ASP A 139 -1.53 24.96 9.96
C ASP A 139 -2.79 25.62 9.38
N PHE A 140 -3.78 25.80 10.24
CA PHE A 140 -4.96 26.60 9.98
C PHE A 140 -4.99 27.79 10.94
N ASP A 141 -4.14 28.78 10.66
CA ASP A 141 -3.89 29.92 11.54
C ASP A 141 -3.51 29.51 12.97
N GLY A 142 -2.62 28.50 13.11
CA GLY A 142 -2.16 27.98 14.41
C GLY A 142 -3.09 26.95 15.05
N THR A 143 -4.07 26.42 14.30
CA THR A 143 -4.92 25.30 14.73
C THR A 143 -4.77 24.11 13.80
N ASN A 144 -5.14 22.91 14.27
CA ASN A 144 -5.17 21.68 13.49
C ASN A 144 -6.58 21.34 12.95
N GLU A 145 -7.49 22.33 12.96
CA GLU A 145 -8.89 22.18 12.57
C GLU A 145 -9.25 23.20 11.51
N ILE A 146 -9.90 22.72 10.44
CA ILE A 146 -10.54 23.56 9.42
C ILE A 146 -12.03 23.27 9.41
N LYS A 147 -12.82 24.34 9.37
CA LYS A 147 -14.28 24.31 9.31
C LYS A 147 -14.76 24.93 7.99
N PHE A 148 -15.84 24.41 7.46
CA PHE A 148 -16.55 24.99 6.33
C PHE A 148 -17.95 25.39 6.79
N ASP A 149 -18.36 26.62 6.45
CA ASP A 149 -19.72 27.10 6.70
C ASP A 149 -20.70 26.69 5.59
N TYR A 150 -21.94 27.08 5.74
CA TYR A 150 -23.01 26.79 4.79
C TYR A 150 -22.85 27.46 3.42
N LEU A 151 -21.90 28.39 3.25
CA LEU A 151 -21.50 28.97 1.97
C LEU A 151 -20.28 28.30 1.38
N GLY A 152 -19.63 27.40 2.13
CA GLY A 152 -18.38 26.76 1.78
C GLY A 152 -17.13 27.59 2.09
N SER A 153 -17.28 28.66 2.85
CA SER A 153 -16.16 29.49 3.29
C SER A 153 -15.39 28.79 4.39
N PRO A 154 -14.04 28.82 4.32
CA PRO A 154 -13.20 28.16 5.31
C PRO A 154 -12.98 29.03 6.55
N TYR A 155 -12.98 28.40 7.71
CA TYR A 155 -12.68 28.98 9.03
C TYR A 155 -11.66 28.08 9.74
N ASN A 156 -10.87 28.65 10.62
CA ASN A 156 -9.98 27.88 11.49
C ASN A 156 -10.71 27.33 12.73
N GLY A 157 -10.00 26.57 13.58
CA GLY A 157 -10.55 25.98 14.79
C GLY A 157 -11.12 27.00 15.79
N ASN A 158 -10.66 28.25 15.75
CA ASN A 158 -11.12 29.35 16.64
C ASN A 158 -12.31 30.12 16.07
N ASP A 159 -13.00 29.61 15.06
CA ASP A 159 -14.14 30.25 14.40
C ASP A 159 -13.83 31.61 13.76
N THR A 160 -12.58 31.82 13.37
CA THR A 160 -12.18 33.01 12.59
C THR A 160 -11.94 32.63 11.11
N ASN A 161 -12.15 33.61 10.22
CA ASN A 161 -11.92 33.40 8.79
C ASN A 161 -10.48 32.87 8.57
N LEU A 162 -10.36 31.86 7.75
CA LEU A 162 -9.06 31.28 7.41
C LEU A 162 -8.21 32.31 6.64
N ASN A 163 -6.97 32.53 7.08
CA ASN A 163 -5.96 33.32 6.37
C ASN A 163 -4.85 32.42 5.80
N ASN A 164 -4.50 31.36 6.50
CA ASN A 164 -3.53 30.38 6.08
C ASN A 164 -4.12 28.97 6.26
N GLY A 165 -4.19 28.21 5.17
CA GLY A 165 -4.65 26.83 5.21
C GLY A 165 -3.62 25.92 4.56
N LEU A 166 -2.82 25.23 5.39
CA LEU A 166 -1.71 24.42 4.89
C LEU A 166 -1.70 23.04 5.55
N ILE A 167 -1.52 22.01 4.73
CA ILE A 167 -1.29 20.64 5.21
C ILE A 167 -0.05 20.13 4.49
N THR A 168 0.97 19.77 5.25
CA THR A 168 2.21 19.21 4.73
C THR A 168 2.25 17.72 5.00
N LEU A 169 2.31 16.93 3.93
CA LEU A 169 2.51 15.48 3.99
C LEU A 169 3.95 15.15 3.66
N ARG A 170 4.48 14.13 4.30
CA ARG A 170 5.85 13.65 4.04
C ARG A 170 5.87 12.14 3.88
N ALA A 171 6.71 11.68 2.95
CA ALA A 171 7.04 10.27 2.81
C ALA A 171 8.53 10.16 2.48
N ARG A 172 9.34 9.70 3.44
CA ARG A 172 10.81 9.70 3.36
C ARG A 172 11.36 11.10 3.11
N ASP A 173 12.07 11.31 2.01
CA ASP A 173 12.70 12.58 1.62
C ASP A 173 11.80 13.45 0.73
N MET A 174 10.56 13.03 0.50
CA MET A 174 9.59 13.74 -0.34
C MET A 174 8.52 14.38 0.51
N SER A 175 8.06 15.55 0.10
CA SER A 175 6.92 16.25 0.71
C SER A 175 5.96 16.72 -0.36
N THR A 176 4.70 16.81 0.00
CA THR A 176 3.62 17.38 -0.82
C THR A 176 2.79 18.26 0.09
N THR A 177 2.40 19.40 -0.41
CA THR A 177 1.62 20.39 0.34
C THR A 177 0.23 20.53 -0.26
N ILE A 178 -0.78 20.55 0.62
CA ILE A 178 -2.16 20.86 0.26
C ILE A 178 -2.45 22.25 0.82
N THR A 179 -2.84 23.17 -0.06
CA THR A 179 -3.20 24.54 0.32
C THR A 179 -4.69 24.74 0.14
N ILE A 180 -5.31 25.37 1.13
CA ILE A 180 -6.71 25.79 1.11
C ILE A 180 -6.76 27.30 1.01
N GLU A 181 -7.29 27.82 -0.09
CA GLU A 181 -7.40 29.24 -0.35
C GLU A 181 -8.38 29.90 0.62
N PRO A 182 -8.00 31.01 1.24
CA PRO A 182 -8.91 31.82 2.05
C PRO A 182 -10.16 32.23 1.26
N VAL A 183 -11.26 32.45 1.95
CA VAL A 183 -12.57 32.91 1.40
C VAL A 183 -13.26 31.86 0.53
N THR A 184 -12.57 31.30 -0.45
CA THR A 184 -13.17 30.38 -1.46
C THR A 184 -13.13 28.92 -1.02
N GLY A 185 -12.20 28.57 -0.12
CA GLY A 185 -11.94 27.18 0.26
C GLY A 185 -11.51 26.32 -0.94
N PHE A 186 -10.88 26.93 -1.98
CA PHE A 186 -10.35 26.18 -3.11
C PHE A 186 -9.11 25.39 -2.66
N ILE A 187 -9.05 24.12 -3.04
CA ILE A 187 -8.00 23.21 -2.58
C ILE A 187 -7.04 22.92 -3.72
N THR A 188 -5.75 23.13 -3.47
CA THR A 188 -4.67 22.85 -4.41
C THR A 188 -3.65 21.91 -3.80
N ILE A 189 -3.01 21.10 -4.64
CA ILE A 189 -1.92 20.20 -4.25
C ILE A 189 -0.67 20.64 -5.02
N SER A 190 0.44 20.79 -4.29
CA SER A 190 1.76 21.13 -4.84
C SER A 190 2.83 20.18 -4.31
N ASP A 191 3.72 19.74 -5.20
CA ASP A 191 4.89 18.91 -4.90
C ASP A 191 6.13 19.77 -4.65
#